data_1ce6090431e38bbf99abbfff521ce813
#
_entry.id   1ce6090431e38bbf99abbfff521ce813
#
_cell.length_a   1.000
_cell.length_b   1.000
_cell.length_c   1.000
_cell.angle_alpha   90.00
_cell.angle_beta   90.00
_cell.angle_gamma   90.00
#
_symmetry.space_group_name_H-M   'P 1'
#
loop_
_entity.id
_entity.type
_entity.pdbx_description
1 polymer ?
#
loop_
_entity_poly.entity_id
_entity_poly.type
_entity_poly.pdbx_seq_one_letter_code
_entity_poly.pdbx_strand_id
1 'polypeptide(L)'
;MAGHNHAPPQHHQACLLIAFPLHRRTGKIRDVARKLLAKNTDRHADSYRRQVTDALDRKLLRLGMEKTQISKQIGSFWRAVDLEISRISYRKQGPGGIA
;
A
#
# COMPACT_ATOMS: atom_id res chain seq x y z
N MET A 1 -30.80 -21.44 0.87
CA MET A 1 -30.37 -21.13 1.25
C MET A 1 -29.82 -20.96 1.50
N ALA A 2 -29.72 -21.02 1.25
CA ALA A 2 -29.01 -20.77 1.58
C ALA A 2 -28.46 -20.27 1.65
N GLY A 3 -28.48 -20.27 1.30
CA GLY A 3 -27.84 -19.84 1.51
C GLY A 3 -27.44 -19.22 1.41
N HIS A 4 -27.42 -19.17 1.15
CA HIS A 4 -26.87 -18.64 1.26
C HIS A 4 -26.31 -18.08 1.11
N ASN A 5 -26.41 -18.15 0.84
CA ASN A 5 -25.76 -17.66 0.80
C ASN A 5 -25.41 -17.21 0.59
N HIS A 6 -25.47 -17.20 0.16
CA HIS A 6 -24.87 -16.76 0.01
C HIS A 6 -24.55 -16.14 -0.42
N ALA A 7 -24.86 -16.06 -0.70
CA ALA A 7 -24.51 -15.42 -1.03
C ALA A 7 -24.13 -15.03 -1.46
N PRO A 8 -24.04 -14.92 -1.50
CA PRO A 8 -23.28 -14.58 -2.22
C PRO A 8 -22.54 -13.71 -2.95
N PRO A 9 -22.42 -13.18 -3.82
CA PRO A 9 -21.48 -12.44 -4.57
C PRO A 9 -21.33 -11.03 -4.14
N GLN A 10 -22.31 -10.48 -3.60
CA GLN A 10 -22.24 -9.15 -3.04
C GLN A 10 -21.30 -9.10 -1.91
N HIS A 11 -21.31 -10.11 -1.16
CA HIS A 11 -20.44 -10.10 -0.05
C HIS A 11 -19.01 -10.42 -0.48
N HIS A 12 -18.89 -10.93 -1.67
CA HIS A 12 -17.57 -11.04 -2.27
C HIS A 12 -16.97 -9.66 -2.47
N GLN A 13 -17.76 -8.71 -2.92
CA GLN A 13 -17.30 -7.35 -3.03
C GLN A 13 -16.97 -6.73 -1.70
N ALA A 14 -17.76 -7.00 -0.72
CA ALA A 14 -17.50 -6.50 0.61
C ALA A 14 -16.17 -7.02 1.11
N CYS A 15 -15.85 -8.26 0.80
CA CYS A 15 -14.58 -8.83 1.18
C CYS A 15 -13.43 -8.09 0.54
N LEU A 16 -13.57 -7.72 -0.70
CA LEU A 16 -12.54 -6.96 -1.37
C LEU A 16 -12.32 -5.62 -0.71
N LEU A 17 -13.41 -4.96 -0.33
CA LEU A 17 -13.31 -3.69 0.33
C LEU A 17 -12.66 -3.82 1.69
N ILE A 18 -12.93 -4.90 2.38
CA ILE A 18 -12.33 -5.13 3.69
C ILE A 18 -10.84 -5.45 3.57
N ALA A 19 -10.49 -6.25 2.57
CA ALA A 19 -9.11 -6.63 2.37
C ALA A 19 -8.26 -5.42 1.95
N PHE A 20 -8.86 -4.53 1.27
CA PHE A 20 -8.20 -3.33 0.78
C PHE A 20 -9.06 -2.17 1.12
N PRO A 21 -8.62 -1.37 2.01
CA PRO A 21 -7.74 -0.29 1.59
C PRO A 21 -6.28 -0.61 1.86
N LEU A 22 -5.47 -0.35 0.86
CA LEU A 22 -4.05 -0.61 0.94
C LEU A 22 -3.37 0.25 2.00
N HIS A 23 -3.93 1.44 2.24
CA HIS A 23 -3.31 2.36 3.21
C HIS A 23 -3.38 1.84 4.64
N ARG A 24 -4.13 0.76 4.87
CA ARG A 24 -4.21 0.16 6.20
C ARG A 24 -3.33 -1.07 6.35
N ARG A 25 -2.63 -1.45 5.30
CA ARG A 25 -1.76 -2.62 5.37
C ARG A 25 -0.42 -2.21 5.95
N THR A 26 -0.43 -2.06 7.25
CA THR A 26 0.69 -1.48 7.98
C THR A 26 2.01 -2.20 7.77
N GLY A 27 1.96 -3.54 7.80
CA GLY A 27 3.18 -4.31 7.62
C GLY A 27 3.84 -4.07 6.28
N LYS A 28 3.03 -4.08 5.21
CA LYS A 28 3.56 -3.84 3.88
C LYS A 28 4.04 -2.41 3.72
N ILE A 29 3.32 -1.46 4.29
CA ILE A 29 3.70 -0.06 4.23
C ILE A 29 5.05 0.14 4.90
N ARG A 30 5.26 -0.43 6.06
CA ARG A 30 6.53 -0.32 6.77
C ARG A 30 7.66 -0.99 6.02
N ASP A 31 7.38 -2.15 5.44
CA ASP A 31 8.38 -2.87 4.68
C ASP A 31 8.83 -2.07 3.46
N VAL A 32 7.88 -1.54 2.72
CA VAL A 32 8.18 -0.75 1.54
C VAL A 32 8.93 0.52 1.92
N ALA A 33 8.50 1.18 3.01
CA ALA A 33 9.16 2.40 3.47
C ALA A 33 10.63 2.12 3.80
N ARG A 34 10.90 1.03 4.52
CA ARG A 34 12.26 0.68 4.88
C ARG A 34 13.11 0.38 3.65
N LYS A 35 12.53 -0.34 2.71
CA LYS A 35 13.27 -0.68 1.49
C LYS A 35 13.57 0.55 0.65
N LEU A 36 12.64 1.50 0.61
CA LEU A 36 12.90 2.75 -0.08
C LEU A 36 14.03 3.52 0.57
N LEU A 37 14.00 3.60 1.89
CA LEU A 37 15.04 4.32 2.62
C LEU A 37 16.40 3.67 2.45
N ALA A 38 16.44 2.40 2.13
CA ALA A 38 17.71 1.70 1.92
C ALA A 38 18.29 1.93 0.53
N LYS A 39 17.53 2.55 -0.38
CA LYS A 39 18.07 2.79 -1.72
C LYS A 39 19.10 3.91 -1.68
N ASN A 40 20.15 3.73 -2.44
CA ASN A 40 21.28 4.67 -2.41
C ASN A 40 21.10 5.85 -3.35
N THR A 41 20.28 5.70 -4.37
CA THR A 41 20.10 6.77 -5.35
C THR A 41 18.62 6.96 -5.63
N ASP A 42 18.28 8.15 -6.13
CA ASP A 42 16.92 8.43 -6.54
C ASP A 42 16.47 7.51 -7.65
N ARG A 43 17.37 7.16 -8.54
CA ARG A 43 17.07 6.25 -9.63
C ARG A 43 16.62 4.89 -9.10
N HIS A 44 17.33 4.36 -8.12
CA HIS A 44 16.98 3.08 -7.53
C HIS A 44 15.66 3.16 -6.78
N ALA A 45 15.45 4.26 -6.08
CA ALA A 45 14.20 4.48 -5.37
C ALA A 45 13.01 4.53 -6.34
N ASP A 46 13.18 5.26 -7.44
CA ASP A 46 12.11 5.37 -8.44
C ASP A 46 11.83 4.02 -9.09
N SER A 47 12.86 3.27 -9.38
CA SER A 47 12.70 1.95 -9.96
C SER A 47 11.93 1.03 -9.03
N TYR A 48 12.27 1.07 -7.76
CA TYR A 48 11.60 0.26 -6.77
C TYR A 48 10.13 0.66 -6.63
N ARG A 49 9.85 1.98 -6.60
CA ARG A 49 8.47 2.44 -6.54
C ARG A 49 7.65 1.94 -7.72
N ARG A 50 8.26 1.96 -8.90
CA ARG A 50 7.59 1.49 -10.11
C ARG A 50 7.28 0.01 -10.01
N GLN A 51 8.25 -0.78 -9.53
CA GLN A 51 8.04 -2.21 -9.35
C GLN A 51 6.89 -2.50 -8.40
N VAL A 52 6.85 -1.81 -7.28
CA VAL A 52 5.79 -2.01 -6.30
C VAL A 52 4.45 -1.60 -6.88
N THR A 53 4.41 -0.46 -7.56
CA THR A 53 3.17 0.01 -8.17
C THR A 53 2.66 -0.99 -9.20
N ASP A 54 3.54 -1.49 -10.06
CA ASP A 54 3.13 -2.45 -11.07
C ASP A 54 2.61 -3.74 -10.46
N ALA A 55 3.24 -4.20 -9.41
CA ALA A 55 2.80 -5.42 -8.74
C ALA A 55 1.44 -5.23 -8.09
N LEU A 56 1.21 -4.09 -7.45
CA LEU A 56 -0.08 -3.79 -6.85
C LEU A 56 -1.16 -3.66 -7.92
N ASP A 57 -0.83 -2.98 -9.01
CA ASP A 57 -1.76 -2.79 -10.10
C ASP A 57 -2.22 -4.13 -10.66
N ARG A 58 -1.28 -5.01 -10.95
CA ARG A 58 -1.62 -6.33 -11.48
C ARG A 58 -2.46 -7.13 -10.50
N LYS A 59 -2.13 -7.05 -9.22
CA LYS A 59 -2.87 -7.79 -8.22
C LYS A 59 -4.31 -7.32 -8.12
N LEU A 60 -4.51 -6.00 -8.09
CA LEU A 60 -5.85 -5.44 -7.96
C LEU A 60 -6.67 -5.68 -9.23
N LEU A 61 -6.04 -5.64 -10.39
CA LEU A 61 -6.72 -5.99 -11.63
C LEU A 61 -7.20 -7.43 -11.60
N ARG A 62 -6.36 -8.32 -11.11
CA ARG A 62 -6.73 -9.74 -11.03
C ARG A 62 -7.92 -9.94 -10.11
N LEU A 63 -8.05 -9.09 -9.10
CA LEU A 63 -9.17 -9.17 -8.18
C LEU A 63 -10.45 -8.54 -8.74
N GLY A 64 -10.37 -7.98 -9.94
CA GLY A 64 -11.54 -7.43 -10.60
C GLY A 64 -11.82 -5.97 -10.26
N MET A 65 -10.88 -5.29 -9.66
CA MET A 65 -11.08 -3.89 -9.29
C MET A 65 -10.98 -2.98 -10.51
N GLU A 66 -11.82 -1.94 -10.54
CA GLU A 66 -11.80 -0.98 -11.62
C GLU A 66 -10.55 -0.10 -11.56
N LYS A 67 -10.14 0.38 -12.73
CA LYS A 67 -8.92 1.18 -12.81
C LYS A 67 -8.95 2.43 -11.95
N THR A 68 -10.08 3.11 -11.90
CA THR A 68 -10.20 4.30 -11.07
C THR A 68 -10.02 3.96 -9.59
N GLN A 69 -10.59 2.84 -9.18
CA GLN A 69 -10.42 2.36 -7.81
C GLN A 69 -8.98 1.98 -7.54
N ILE A 70 -8.36 1.31 -8.49
CA ILE A 70 -6.96 0.90 -8.35
C ILE A 70 -6.07 2.13 -8.16
N SER A 71 -6.27 3.15 -8.98
CA SER A 71 -5.48 4.37 -8.86
C SER A 71 -5.64 5.01 -7.50
N LYS A 72 -6.85 5.05 -6.98
CA LYS A 72 -7.10 5.62 -5.66
C LYS A 72 -6.41 4.80 -4.58
N GLN A 73 -6.51 3.50 -4.67
CA GLN A 73 -5.91 2.62 -3.68
C GLN A 73 -4.39 2.75 -3.67
N ILE A 74 -3.79 2.74 -4.85
CA ILE A 74 -2.35 2.86 -4.94
C ILE A 74 -1.88 4.22 -4.47
N GLY A 75 -2.63 5.28 -4.81
CA GLY A 75 -2.31 6.61 -4.33
C GLY A 75 -2.35 6.70 -2.81
N SER A 76 -3.37 6.12 -2.20
CA SER A 76 -3.47 6.09 -0.75
C SER A 76 -2.33 5.31 -0.12
N PHE A 77 -1.96 4.22 -0.75
CA PHE A 77 -0.84 3.40 -0.28
C PHE A 77 0.45 4.22 -0.25
N TRP A 78 0.75 4.92 -1.34
CA TRP A 78 1.98 5.69 -1.40
C TRP A 78 1.99 6.86 -0.44
N ARG A 79 0.84 7.48 -0.21
CA ARG A 79 0.75 8.52 0.81
C ARG A 79 1.08 7.96 2.19
N ALA A 80 0.58 6.76 2.47
CA ALA A 80 0.86 6.12 3.76
C ALA A 80 2.34 5.74 3.85
N VAL A 81 2.95 5.30 2.76
CA VAL A 81 4.37 5.01 2.74
C VAL A 81 5.19 6.27 3.01
N ASP A 82 4.83 7.37 2.38
CA ASP A 82 5.54 8.62 2.56
C ASP A 82 5.43 9.12 4.00
N LEU A 83 4.27 8.95 4.61
CA LEU A 83 4.10 9.28 6.02
C LEU A 83 4.97 8.41 6.90
N GLU A 84 5.07 7.15 6.57
CA GLU A 84 5.91 6.25 7.36
C GLU A 84 7.39 6.60 7.20
N ILE A 85 7.79 6.98 6.00
CA ILE A 85 9.16 7.43 5.76
C ILE A 85 9.46 8.65 6.61
N SER A 86 8.54 9.60 6.63
CA SER A 86 8.71 10.79 7.46
C SER A 86 8.83 10.44 8.92
N ARG A 87 8.01 9.49 9.38
CA ARG A 87 8.04 9.07 10.77
C ARG A 87 9.37 8.41 11.12
N ILE A 88 9.86 7.54 10.26
CA ILE A 88 11.14 6.87 10.47
C ILE A 88 12.27 7.89 10.50
N SER A 89 12.26 8.80 9.54
CA SER A 89 13.31 9.82 9.45
C SER A 89 13.30 10.74 10.66
N TYR A 90 12.11 11.13 11.09
CA TYR A 90 12.00 11.97 12.27
C TYR A 90 12.52 11.25 13.51
N ARG A 91 12.18 9.99 13.64
CA ARG A 91 12.61 9.19 14.79
C ARG A 91 14.13 9.02 14.81
N LYS A 92 14.73 8.85 13.65
CA LYS A 92 16.18 8.74 13.54
C LYS A 92 16.88 10.00 13.94
N GLN A 93 16.36 11.14 13.50
CA GLN A 93 16.92 12.42 13.86
C GLN A 93 16.57 12.78 15.29
N GLY A 94 15.33 12.46 15.64
CA GLY A 94 14.86 12.49 16.99
C GLY A 94 15.21 13.68 17.84
N PRO A 95 14.73 13.71 19.07
CA PRO A 95 15.15 14.74 20.01
C PRO A 95 16.65 14.67 20.30
N GLY A 96 17.17 13.47 20.35
CA GLY A 96 18.59 13.30 20.59
C GLY A 96 19.44 13.88 19.49
N GLY A 97 18.99 13.72 18.27
CA GLY A 97 19.70 14.25 17.14
C GLY A 97 19.68 15.76 17.09
N ILE A 98 18.66 16.34 17.62
CA ILE A 98 18.54 17.79 17.64
C ILE A 98 19.45 18.39 18.68
N ALA A 99 19.51 17.73 19.78
CA ALA A 99 20.37 18.19 20.84
C ALA A 99 21.84 18.04 20.45
#